data_d0985948d3473d2d289e0fb7fcf24e5d
#
_entry.id   d0985948d3473d2d289e0fb7fcf24e5d
#
_cell.length_a   1.000
_cell.length_b   1.000
_cell.length_c   1.000
_cell.angle_alpha   90.00
_cell.angle_beta   90.00
_cell.angle_gamma   90.00
#
_symmetry.space_group_name_H-M   'P 1'
#
loop_
_entity.id
_entity.type
_entity.pdbx_description
1 polymer ?
#
loop_
_entity_poly.entity_id
_entity_poly.type
_entity_poly.pdbx_seq_one_letter_code
_entity_poly.pdbx_strand_id
1 'polypeptide(L)'
;MSDVESGTLEPFSRDMLADPYPAYRALRERGRVQRTPAGHWLVLGYDEVSTLLTDQRFGEAAGRGGRIRLSRTQREGPHQLLGRVDTMLSQDPPEHTRLRRLVSKAFTPRSVQKMRPLIQEIVNELLDGLAGRAEFDLVSELAWPLPVIVIAEMLGIPRADRGRFKRWSDAMVATLGGDYSSLDEARRSNEELVEYVSRVIADRRKQPRDDLISRLVAAEESGQKLSEDEMLGTVALLLVAGNETTAHLVSSGMLALLRNPEQMARLREEPSLLPSAIDEMLRYTGPVHTTRRTAREDVRLGDANISRGEVVVGILAAANRDPEKYADPDRFEVARNATDHVAFGDGIHFCLGAALARLEGQVAIGTLLARFPNLRLRHNEPEWGGTFAIRGVTRLRLRSV
;
A
#
# COMPACT_ATOMS: atom_id res chain seq x y z
N MET A 1 7.84 -13.33 -26.93
CA MET A 1 6.56 -14.02 -27.22
C MET A 1 6.51 -15.44 -26.65
N SER A 2 7.19 -15.77 -25.56
CA SER A 2 7.32 -17.17 -25.09
C SER A 2 6.61 -17.51 -23.79
N ASP A 3 6.28 -16.59 -22.92
CA ASP A 3 5.87 -16.92 -21.54
C ASP A 3 4.37 -16.76 -21.25
N VAL A 4 3.64 -16.06 -22.12
CA VAL A 4 2.17 -15.91 -21.99
C VAL A 4 1.43 -17.16 -22.52
N GLU A 5 2.06 -17.96 -23.38
CA GLU A 5 1.43 -19.16 -23.96
C GLU A 5 1.36 -20.35 -22.99
N SER A 6 2.21 -20.39 -21.97
CA SER A 6 2.25 -21.52 -21.00
C SER A 6 1.20 -21.44 -19.89
N GLY A 7 0.45 -20.34 -19.79
CA GLY A 7 -0.57 -20.17 -18.71
C GLY A 7 0.00 -20.05 -17.29
N THR A 8 1.30 -20.05 -17.15
CA THR A 8 1.99 -19.81 -15.89
C THR A 8 2.39 -18.34 -15.82
N LEU A 9 1.66 -17.55 -15.00
CA LEU A 9 2.19 -16.29 -14.50
C LEU A 9 3.44 -16.63 -13.70
N GLU A 10 4.62 -16.29 -14.22
CA GLU A 10 5.82 -16.17 -13.39
C GLU A 10 5.77 -14.78 -12.71
N PRO A 11 5.21 -14.71 -11.49
CA PRO A 11 4.84 -13.42 -10.85
C PRO A 11 6.05 -12.57 -10.47
N PHE A 12 7.26 -13.07 -10.67
CA PHE A 12 8.52 -12.44 -10.27
C PHE A 12 9.48 -12.20 -11.45
N SER A 13 9.04 -12.38 -12.70
CA SER A 13 9.87 -12.00 -13.84
C SER A 13 10.11 -10.49 -13.83
N ARG A 14 11.29 -10.06 -14.30
CA ARG A 14 11.61 -8.61 -14.40
C ARG A 14 10.60 -7.87 -15.27
N ASP A 15 10.10 -8.51 -16.32
CA ASP A 15 9.11 -7.92 -17.22
C ASP A 15 7.78 -7.72 -16.53
N MET A 16 7.33 -8.66 -15.70
CA MET A 16 6.13 -8.51 -14.87
C MET A 16 6.27 -7.42 -13.80
N LEU A 17 7.47 -7.21 -13.27
CA LEU A 17 7.71 -6.09 -12.37
C LEU A 17 7.78 -4.75 -13.10
N ALA A 18 8.29 -4.70 -14.33
CA ALA A 18 8.39 -3.46 -15.10
C ALA A 18 7.03 -3.04 -15.70
N ASP A 19 6.30 -3.96 -16.33
CA ASP A 19 4.99 -3.71 -16.94
C ASP A 19 4.09 -4.97 -16.94
N PRO A 20 3.27 -5.18 -15.90
CA PRO A 20 2.38 -6.34 -15.83
C PRO A 20 1.09 -6.20 -16.66
N TYR A 21 0.75 -5.00 -17.11
CA TYR A 21 -0.57 -4.70 -17.69
C TYR A 21 -0.87 -5.43 -19.00
N PRO A 22 0.10 -5.65 -19.91
CA PRO A 22 -0.15 -6.50 -21.09
C PRO A 22 -0.54 -7.93 -20.71
N ALA A 23 0.11 -8.51 -19.70
CA ALA A 23 -0.24 -9.84 -19.19
C ALA A 23 -1.62 -9.87 -18.54
N TYR A 24 -1.97 -8.86 -17.72
CA TYR A 24 -3.30 -8.76 -17.13
C TYR A 24 -4.39 -8.61 -18.18
N ARG A 25 -4.14 -7.86 -19.27
CA ARG A 25 -5.07 -7.73 -20.39
C ARG A 25 -5.27 -9.08 -21.08
N ALA A 26 -4.21 -9.76 -21.45
CA ALA A 26 -4.28 -11.06 -22.10
C ALA A 26 -4.99 -12.12 -21.23
N LEU A 27 -4.79 -12.08 -19.91
CA LEU A 27 -5.52 -12.94 -18.98
C LEU A 27 -7.02 -12.59 -18.95
N ARG A 28 -7.38 -11.31 -18.86
CA ARG A 28 -8.78 -10.87 -18.81
C ARG A 28 -9.53 -11.23 -20.09
N GLU A 29 -8.89 -11.18 -21.25
CA GLU A 29 -9.46 -11.59 -22.54
C GLU A 29 -9.80 -13.10 -22.59
N ARG A 30 -9.09 -13.93 -21.81
CA ARG A 30 -9.39 -15.37 -21.67
C ARG A 30 -10.56 -15.61 -20.72
N GLY A 31 -10.85 -14.69 -19.80
CA GLY A 31 -11.93 -14.77 -18.85
C GLY A 31 -11.73 -13.82 -17.67
N ARG A 32 -12.80 -13.23 -17.18
CA ARG A 32 -12.77 -12.28 -16.06
C ARG A 32 -12.53 -12.97 -14.72
N VAL A 33 -13.00 -14.23 -14.61
CA VAL A 33 -12.74 -15.12 -13.46
C VAL A 33 -12.22 -16.45 -14.01
N GLN A 34 -11.03 -16.87 -13.60
CA GLN A 34 -10.42 -18.07 -14.14
C GLN A 34 -9.63 -18.84 -13.08
N ARG A 35 -9.56 -20.16 -13.25
CA ARG A 35 -8.83 -21.04 -12.35
C ARG A 35 -7.38 -21.20 -12.81
N THR A 36 -6.44 -21.02 -11.89
CA THR A 36 -5.02 -21.26 -12.18
C THR A 36 -4.69 -22.75 -12.12
N PRO A 37 -3.58 -23.18 -12.76
CA PRO A 37 -3.08 -24.55 -12.60
C PRO A 37 -2.76 -24.93 -11.15
N ALA A 38 -2.44 -23.93 -10.29
CA ALA A 38 -2.21 -24.13 -8.86
C ALA A 38 -3.51 -24.29 -8.05
N GLY A 39 -4.69 -24.21 -8.70
CA GLY A 39 -6.00 -24.42 -8.07
C GLY A 39 -6.61 -23.18 -7.43
N HIS A 40 -5.99 -21.99 -7.56
CA HIS A 40 -6.55 -20.73 -7.10
C HIS A 40 -7.41 -20.07 -8.20
N TRP A 41 -8.36 -19.24 -7.79
CA TRP A 41 -9.12 -18.40 -8.69
C TRP A 41 -8.43 -17.04 -8.86
N LEU A 42 -8.32 -16.56 -10.10
CA LEU A 42 -7.92 -15.18 -10.44
C LEU A 42 -9.16 -14.40 -10.88
N VAL A 43 -9.31 -13.19 -10.36
CA VAL A 43 -10.39 -12.27 -10.68
C VAL A 43 -9.77 -10.99 -11.24
N LEU A 44 -10.10 -10.63 -12.49
CA LEU A 44 -9.45 -9.58 -13.27
C LEU A 44 -10.41 -8.45 -13.71
N GLY A 45 -11.72 -8.72 -13.75
CA GLY A 45 -12.72 -7.73 -14.11
C GLY A 45 -13.06 -6.81 -12.93
N TYR A 46 -13.44 -5.56 -13.22
CA TYR A 46 -13.73 -4.56 -12.18
C TYR A 46 -14.91 -4.98 -11.31
N ASP A 47 -16.03 -5.37 -11.90
CA ASP A 47 -17.26 -5.69 -11.15
C ASP A 47 -17.07 -6.95 -10.29
N GLU A 48 -16.34 -7.95 -10.80
CA GLU A 48 -16.05 -9.17 -10.08
C GLU A 48 -15.06 -8.92 -8.93
N VAL A 49 -14.07 -8.04 -9.13
CA VAL A 49 -13.14 -7.62 -8.06
C VAL A 49 -13.89 -6.80 -7.00
N SER A 50 -14.76 -5.88 -7.40
CA SER A 50 -15.59 -5.11 -6.45
C SER A 50 -16.50 -6.03 -5.64
N THR A 51 -17.12 -7.03 -6.29
CA THR A 51 -17.92 -8.06 -5.62
C THR A 51 -17.05 -8.86 -4.63
N LEU A 52 -15.86 -9.32 -5.04
CA LEU A 52 -14.93 -10.03 -4.16
C LEU A 52 -14.56 -9.24 -2.90
N LEU A 53 -14.45 -7.91 -3.01
CA LEU A 53 -14.08 -7.02 -1.91
C LEU A 53 -15.23 -6.71 -0.95
N THR A 54 -16.48 -6.73 -1.44
CA THR A 54 -17.65 -6.26 -0.69
C THR A 54 -18.57 -7.37 -0.20
N ASP A 55 -18.58 -8.52 -0.86
CA ASP A 55 -19.41 -9.66 -0.49
C ASP A 55 -18.84 -10.42 0.72
N GLN A 56 -19.64 -10.50 1.79
CA GLN A 56 -19.25 -11.13 3.06
C GLN A 56 -19.04 -12.66 2.96
N ARG A 57 -19.46 -13.28 1.85
CA ARG A 57 -19.16 -14.70 1.57
C ARG A 57 -17.68 -14.93 1.26
N PHE A 58 -16.92 -13.89 0.99
CA PHE A 58 -15.47 -13.89 0.87
C PHE A 58 -14.83 -13.29 2.12
N GLY A 59 -13.95 -14.03 2.79
CA GLY A 59 -13.29 -13.61 4.03
C GLY A 59 -11.78 -13.60 3.95
N GLU A 60 -11.16 -12.94 4.95
CA GLU A 60 -9.70 -12.93 5.13
C GLU A 60 -9.22 -14.21 5.83
N ALA A 61 -9.96 -14.66 6.83
CA ALA A 61 -9.59 -15.84 7.59
C ALA A 61 -9.65 -17.06 6.68
N ALA A 62 -8.51 -17.57 6.28
CA ALA A 62 -8.43 -18.96 5.87
C ALA A 62 -8.95 -19.77 7.07
N GLY A 63 -10.18 -20.27 6.99
CA GLY A 63 -10.68 -21.23 7.98
C GLY A 63 -9.57 -22.24 8.23
N ARG A 64 -9.43 -22.74 9.45
CA ARG A 64 -8.31 -23.64 9.88
C ARG A 64 -7.99 -24.81 8.92
N GLY A 65 -8.68 -24.92 7.78
CA GLY A 65 -8.52 -25.91 6.72
C GLY A 65 -7.94 -25.43 5.39
N GLY A 66 -7.87 -24.14 5.11
CA GLY A 66 -7.31 -23.57 3.86
C GLY A 66 -5.78 -23.53 3.90
N ARG A 67 -5.14 -24.69 3.94
CA ARG A 67 -3.68 -24.80 3.85
C ARG A 67 -3.25 -24.55 2.41
N ILE A 68 -2.90 -23.31 2.06
CA ILE A 68 -1.84 -23.12 1.05
C ILE A 68 -0.62 -23.81 1.66
N ARG A 69 -0.11 -24.86 1.02
CA ARG A 69 1.20 -25.40 1.36
C ARG A 69 2.24 -24.37 0.97
N LEU A 70 2.49 -23.42 1.86
CA LEU A 70 3.67 -22.59 1.78
C LEU A 70 4.87 -23.54 1.87
N SER A 71 5.89 -23.35 1.03
CA SER A 71 7.13 -24.11 1.11
C SER A 71 7.69 -23.99 2.53
N ARG A 72 8.58 -24.91 2.93
CA ARG A 72 9.16 -24.95 4.28
C ARG A 72 9.86 -23.61 4.63
N THR A 73 10.43 -22.95 3.63
CA THR A 73 11.05 -21.61 3.72
C THR A 73 10.04 -20.47 3.97
N GLN A 74 8.78 -20.62 3.53
CA GLN A 74 7.73 -19.61 3.77
C GLN A 74 7.07 -19.75 5.16
N ARG A 75 7.32 -20.85 5.91
CA ARG A 75 6.85 -21.02 7.29
C ARG A 75 7.67 -20.25 8.32
N GLU A 76 8.88 -19.84 7.97
CA GLU A 76 9.83 -19.13 8.84
C GLU A 76 9.96 -17.65 8.47
N GLY A 77 9.12 -17.14 7.57
CA GLY A 77 9.13 -15.77 7.09
C GLY A 77 8.48 -14.75 8.05
N PRO A 78 8.51 -13.47 7.69
CA PRO A 78 8.06 -12.33 8.51
C PRO A 78 6.60 -12.39 8.93
N HIS A 79 5.78 -13.22 8.28
CA HIS A 79 4.41 -13.52 8.74
C HIS A 79 4.38 -14.13 10.15
N GLN A 80 5.49 -14.67 10.66
CA GLN A 80 5.58 -15.06 12.07
C GLN A 80 5.92 -13.89 13.01
N LEU A 81 6.53 -12.83 12.50
CA LEU A 81 6.85 -11.63 13.30
C LEU A 81 5.59 -10.77 13.52
N LEU A 82 4.74 -10.64 12.50
CA LEU A 82 3.39 -10.09 12.61
C LEU A 82 2.36 -11.17 13.01
N GLY A 83 2.63 -12.44 12.78
CA GLY A 83 1.73 -13.58 12.95
C GLY A 83 1.53 -14.06 14.38
N ARG A 84 2.12 -13.40 15.38
CA ARG A 84 1.76 -13.60 16.80
C ARG A 84 0.67 -12.65 17.26
N VAL A 85 0.35 -11.60 16.49
CA VAL A 85 -0.68 -10.63 16.82
C VAL A 85 -1.67 -10.55 15.67
N ASP A 86 -2.90 -10.92 15.93
CA ASP A 86 -3.99 -10.76 14.98
C ASP A 86 -4.25 -9.27 14.76
N THR A 87 -4.06 -8.79 13.53
CA THR A 87 -4.37 -7.42 13.16
C THR A 87 -5.75 -7.34 12.51
N MET A 88 -6.34 -6.14 12.44
CA MET A 88 -7.61 -5.96 11.73
C MET A 88 -7.55 -6.36 10.24
N LEU A 89 -6.37 -6.46 9.64
CA LEU A 89 -6.21 -6.88 8.25
C LEU A 89 -6.45 -8.37 8.05
N SER A 90 -6.19 -9.19 9.08
CA SER A 90 -6.30 -10.64 9.03
C SER A 90 -7.57 -11.18 9.70
N GLN A 91 -8.44 -10.29 10.17
CA GLN A 91 -9.66 -10.64 10.89
C GLN A 91 -10.91 -10.43 10.03
N ASP A 92 -11.92 -11.23 10.34
CA ASP A 92 -13.28 -11.09 9.82
C ASP A 92 -14.23 -10.59 10.92
N PRO A 93 -15.46 -10.11 10.58
CA PRO A 93 -16.45 -9.82 11.60
C PRO A 93 -16.78 -11.03 12.48
N PRO A 94 -17.02 -10.85 13.79
CA PRO A 94 -17.21 -9.57 14.49
C PRO A 94 -15.91 -8.88 14.95
N GLU A 95 -14.78 -9.59 15.06
CA GLU A 95 -13.51 -9.08 15.61
C GLU A 95 -12.95 -7.94 14.76
N HIS A 96 -12.95 -8.11 13.41
CA HIS A 96 -12.59 -7.03 12.50
C HIS A 96 -13.39 -5.75 12.78
N THR A 97 -14.72 -5.88 12.91
CA THR A 97 -15.61 -4.74 13.09
C THR A 97 -15.29 -3.99 14.38
N ARG A 98 -15.02 -4.73 15.46
CA ARG A 98 -14.62 -4.16 16.76
C ARG A 98 -13.31 -3.40 16.67
N LEU A 99 -12.26 -4.05 16.17
CA LEU A 99 -10.93 -3.43 16.00
C LEU A 99 -10.98 -2.21 15.09
N ARG A 100 -11.65 -2.34 13.94
CA ARG A 100 -11.79 -1.25 12.97
C ARG A 100 -12.46 -0.02 13.57
N ARG A 101 -13.53 -0.19 14.34
CA ARG A 101 -14.24 0.93 15.01
C ARG A 101 -13.33 1.65 16.00
N LEU A 102 -12.60 0.90 16.84
CA LEU A 102 -11.69 1.48 17.83
C LEU A 102 -10.56 2.27 17.16
N VAL A 103 -9.91 1.69 16.15
CA VAL A 103 -8.81 2.35 15.43
C VAL A 103 -9.30 3.55 14.61
N SER A 104 -10.47 3.45 13.96
CA SER A 104 -11.03 4.55 13.16
C SER A 104 -11.37 5.78 14.01
N LYS A 105 -11.70 5.64 15.29
CA LYS A 105 -11.88 6.78 16.21
C LYS A 105 -10.60 7.58 16.39
N ALA A 106 -9.45 6.90 16.41
CA ALA A 106 -8.15 7.55 16.54
C ALA A 106 -7.63 8.09 15.19
N PHE A 107 -8.11 7.53 14.05
CA PHE A 107 -7.63 7.82 12.70
C PHE A 107 -8.74 8.39 11.81
N THR A 108 -9.16 9.62 12.09
CA THR A 108 -10.26 10.27 11.36
C THR A 108 -9.76 11.12 10.19
N PRO A 109 -10.56 11.34 9.12
CA PRO A 109 -10.21 12.27 8.04
C PRO A 109 -9.86 13.69 8.55
N ARG A 110 -10.55 14.16 9.59
CA ARG A 110 -10.27 15.46 10.20
C ARG A 110 -8.90 15.48 10.91
N SER A 111 -8.50 14.39 11.59
CA SER A 111 -7.18 14.29 12.23
C SER A 111 -6.07 14.24 11.16
N VAL A 112 -6.32 13.57 10.04
CA VAL A 112 -5.39 13.52 8.90
C VAL A 112 -5.21 14.89 8.26
N GLN A 113 -6.29 15.65 8.01
CA GLN A 113 -6.19 16.99 7.43
C GLN A 113 -5.40 17.98 8.31
N LYS A 114 -5.45 17.84 9.62
CA LYS A 114 -4.62 18.64 10.53
C LYS A 114 -3.11 18.38 10.37
N MET A 115 -2.73 17.25 9.77
CA MET A 115 -1.32 16.93 9.52
C MET A 115 -0.75 17.63 8.28
N ARG A 116 -1.56 18.29 7.45
CA ARG A 116 -1.09 18.96 6.23
C ARG A 116 0.10 19.91 6.47
N PRO A 117 0.09 20.83 7.48
CA PRO A 117 1.23 21.70 7.73
C PRO A 117 2.51 20.91 8.10
N LEU A 118 2.37 19.88 8.91
CA LEU A 118 3.48 19.00 9.31
C LEU A 118 4.07 18.26 8.09
N ILE A 119 3.20 17.65 7.27
CA ILE A 119 3.63 16.96 6.05
C ILE A 119 4.32 17.93 5.11
N GLN A 120 3.82 19.18 4.98
CA GLN A 120 4.46 20.21 4.17
C GLN A 120 5.84 20.60 4.70
N GLU A 121 6.00 20.72 6.02
CA GLU A 121 7.30 20.96 6.68
C GLU A 121 8.29 19.82 6.35
N ILE A 122 7.87 18.57 6.54
CA ILE A 122 8.71 17.40 6.25
C ILE A 122 9.13 17.37 4.76
N VAL A 123 8.19 17.59 3.85
CA VAL A 123 8.49 17.63 2.41
C VAL A 123 9.46 18.76 2.08
N ASN A 124 9.29 19.92 2.70
CA ASN A 124 10.22 21.03 2.51
C ASN A 124 11.62 20.69 3.03
N GLU A 125 11.75 20.14 4.24
CA GLU A 125 13.03 19.68 4.82
C GLU A 125 13.75 18.71 3.88
N LEU A 126 13.04 17.71 3.34
CA LEU A 126 13.60 16.72 2.43
C LEU A 126 14.04 17.36 1.09
N LEU A 127 13.25 18.26 0.53
CA LEU A 127 13.57 18.94 -0.73
C LEU A 127 14.64 20.02 -0.57
N ASP A 128 14.78 20.63 0.60
CA ASP A 128 15.86 21.58 0.90
C ASP A 128 17.24 20.89 0.80
N GLY A 129 17.32 19.61 1.20
CA GLY A 129 18.51 18.78 1.02
C GLY A 129 18.91 18.54 -0.45
N LEU A 130 18.01 18.86 -1.40
CA LEU A 130 18.24 18.71 -2.84
C LEU A 130 18.58 20.05 -3.54
N ALA A 131 18.53 21.16 -2.81
CA ALA A 131 18.78 22.48 -3.38
C ALA A 131 20.21 22.54 -3.98
N GLY A 132 20.31 23.00 -5.24
CA GLY A 132 21.57 23.10 -5.97
C GLY A 132 22.13 21.77 -6.51
N ARG A 133 21.49 20.64 -6.26
CA ARG A 133 21.89 19.34 -6.83
C ARG A 133 21.34 19.22 -8.25
N ALA A 134 22.22 18.97 -9.22
CA ALA A 134 21.83 18.76 -10.61
C ALA A 134 21.08 17.43 -10.82
N GLU A 135 21.36 16.44 -9.97
CA GLU A 135 20.81 15.08 -10.04
C GLU A 135 20.53 14.52 -8.64
N PHE A 136 19.46 13.76 -8.51
CA PHE A 136 19.10 13.05 -7.28
C PHE A 136 18.23 11.81 -7.57
N ASP A 137 18.13 10.92 -6.61
CA ASP A 137 17.20 9.80 -6.66
C ASP A 137 15.94 10.14 -5.85
N LEU A 138 14.81 10.27 -6.53
CA LEU A 138 13.53 10.65 -5.89
C LEU A 138 13.11 9.67 -4.81
N VAL A 139 13.43 8.38 -4.98
CA VAL A 139 12.99 7.34 -4.04
C VAL A 139 13.70 7.50 -2.71
N SER A 140 15.03 7.50 -2.71
CA SER A 140 15.82 7.57 -1.47
C SER A 140 15.74 8.93 -0.78
N GLU A 141 15.54 10.01 -1.54
CA GLU A 141 15.59 11.38 -1.00
C GLU A 141 14.21 11.91 -0.56
N LEU A 142 13.12 11.45 -1.18
CA LEU A 142 11.78 11.94 -0.85
C LEU A 142 10.76 10.81 -0.61
N ALA A 143 10.56 9.91 -1.59
CA ALA A 143 9.41 9.03 -1.57
C ALA A 143 9.45 8.03 -0.42
N TRP A 144 10.64 7.50 -0.10
CA TRP A 144 10.84 6.54 0.99
C TRP A 144 10.88 7.18 2.38
N PRO A 145 11.64 8.27 2.65
CA PRO A 145 11.69 8.87 3.98
C PRO A 145 10.39 9.56 4.41
N LEU A 146 9.61 10.12 3.48
CA LEU A 146 8.42 10.89 3.80
C LEU A 146 7.41 10.09 4.65
N PRO A 147 6.86 8.94 4.21
CA PRO A 147 5.83 8.24 4.97
C PRO A 147 6.34 7.69 6.30
N VAL A 148 7.62 7.28 6.37
CA VAL A 148 8.24 6.83 7.64
C VAL A 148 8.25 7.96 8.67
N ILE A 149 8.67 9.16 8.25
CA ILE A 149 8.71 10.34 9.14
C ILE A 149 7.30 10.74 9.56
N VAL A 150 6.35 10.76 8.62
CA VAL A 150 4.94 11.10 8.90
C VAL A 150 4.31 10.14 9.91
N ILE A 151 4.51 8.83 9.74
CA ILE A 151 4.01 7.83 10.70
C ILE A 151 4.69 7.99 12.06
N ALA A 152 6.00 8.21 12.10
CA ALA A 152 6.72 8.43 13.35
C ALA A 152 6.18 9.65 14.12
N GLU A 153 5.97 10.79 13.43
CA GLU A 153 5.36 11.99 14.02
C GLU A 153 3.94 11.73 14.52
N MET A 154 3.13 11.06 13.71
CA MET A 154 1.76 10.71 14.08
C MET A 154 1.68 9.83 15.33
N LEU A 155 2.64 8.91 15.50
CA LEU A 155 2.78 8.05 16.68
C LEU A 155 3.38 8.78 17.89
N GLY A 156 3.85 10.02 17.72
CA GLY A 156 4.51 10.79 18.78
C GLY A 156 5.93 10.30 19.10
N ILE A 157 6.61 9.71 18.09
CA ILE A 157 8.01 9.26 18.22
C ILE A 157 8.93 10.47 18.17
N PRO A 158 9.82 10.66 19.17
CA PRO A 158 10.78 11.77 19.18
C PRO A 158 11.67 11.82 17.93
N ARG A 159 11.98 13.04 17.46
CA ARG A 159 12.88 13.25 16.30
C ARG A 159 14.21 12.50 16.43
N ALA A 160 14.75 12.40 17.66
CA ALA A 160 15.99 11.67 17.95
C ALA A 160 15.89 10.16 17.65
N ASP A 161 14.71 9.57 17.74
CA ASP A 161 14.47 8.13 17.52
C ASP A 161 14.05 7.79 16.07
N ARG A 162 13.84 8.78 15.19
CA ARG A 162 13.42 8.56 13.78
C ARG A 162 14.37 7.63 13.02
N GLY A 163 15.70 7.73 13.26
CA GLY A 163 16.69 6.85 12.65
C GLY A 163 16.54 5.38 13.06
N ARG A 164 16.18 5.11 14.32
CA ARG A 164 15.86 3.75 14.79
C ARG A 164 14.56 3.26 14.16
N PHE A 165 13.55 4.11 14.15
CA PHE A 165 12.24 3.79 13.58
C PHE A 165 12.34 3.47 12.09
N LYS A 166 13.17 4.22 11.34
CA LYS A 166 13.47 3.93 9.94
C LYS A 166 14.13 2.55 9.78
N ARG A 167 15.16 2.21 10.54
CA ARG A 167 15.81 0.89 10.46
C ARG A 167 14.82 -0.26 10.71
N TRP A 168 13.96 -0.12 11.71
CA TRP A 168 12.94 -1.14 12.01
C TRP A 168 11.95 -1.30 10.85
N SER A 169 11.49 -0.18 10.27
CA SER A 169 10.62 -0.18 9.08
C SER A 169 11.29 -0.87 7.90
N ASP A 170 12.52 -0.49 7.57
CA ASP A 170 13.28 -1.04 6.44
C ASP A 170 13.48 -2.56 6.60
N ALA A 171 13.82 -3.03 7.80
CA ALA A 171 14.01 -4.45 8.09
C ALA A 171 12.69 -5.26 7.97
N MET A 172 11.57 -4.67 8.40
CA MET A 172 10.26 -5.32 8.26
C MET A 172 9.82 -5.40 6.80
N VAL A 173 10.01 -4.34 6.02
CA VAL A 173 9.66 -4.28 4.60
C VAL A 173 10.51 -5.23 3.77
N ALA A 174 11.83 -5.30 4.01
CA ALA A 174 12.74 -6.21 3.31
C ALA A 174 12.26 -7.67 3.42
N THR A 175 11.83 -8.08 4.62
CA THR A 175 11.32 -9.44 4.82
C THR A 175 9.97 -9.70 4.15
N LEU A 176 9.09 -8.71 4.05
CA LEU A 176 7.84 -8.81 3.29
C LEU A 176 8.10 -8.91 1.78
N GLY A 177 9.14 -8.24 1.29
CA GLY A 177 9.62 -8.33 -0.09
C GLY A 177 10.28 -9.66 -0.48
N GLY A 178 10.42 -10.61 0.47
CA GLY A 178 11.02 -11.92 0.23
C GLY A 178 12.54 -11.95 0.35
N ASP A 179 13.17 -10.89 0.85
CA ASP A 179 14.57 -10.90 1.20
C ASP A 179 14.75 -11.52 2.60
N TYR A 180 15.05 -12.81 2.60
CA TYR A 180 15.28 -13.59 3.81
C TYR A 180 16.77 -13.65 4.22
N SER A 181 17.65 -12.92 3.53
CA SER A 181 19.08 -12.92 3.81
C SER A 181 19.44 -12.35 5.18
N SER A 182 18.52 -11.59 5.80
CA SER A 182 18.68 -10.90 7.07
C SER A 182 17.57 -11.18 8.09
N LEU A 183 17.04 -12.43 8.14
CA LEU A 183 15.98 -12.81 9.08
C LEU A 183 16.31 -12.51 10.55
N ASP A 184 17.57 -12.70 10.96
CA ASP A 184 18.00 -12.42 12.33
C ASP A 184 18.00 -10.92 12.63
N GLU A 185 18.33 -10.09 11.65
CA GLU A 185 18.23 -8.63 11.78
C GLU A 185 16.79 -8.18 11.84
N ALA A 186 15.92 -8.74 10.99
CA ALA A 186 14.49 -8.46 11.03
C ALA A 186 13.85 -8.87 12.35
N ARG A 187 14.25 -10.02 12.91
CA ARG A 187 13.79 -10.46 14.23
C ARG A 187 14.20 -9.49 15.32
N ARG A 188 15.50 -9.12 15.38
CA ARG A 188 16.02 -8.13 16.35
C ARG A 188 15.30 -6.79 16.22
N SER A 189 15.16 -6.30 14.99
CA SER A 189 14.46 -5.05 14.70
C SER A 189 13.00 -5.07 15.18
N ASN A 190 12.30 -6.21 15.00
CA ASN A 190 10.94 -6.37 15.49
C ASN A 190 10.87 -6.44 17.03
N GLU A 191 11.79 -7.15 17.67
CA GLU A 191 11.88 -7.23 19.14
C GLU A 191 12.14 -5.83 19.74
N GLU A 192 13.08 -5.07 19.17
CA GLU A 192 13.36 -3.69 19.57
C GLU A 192 12.16 -2.76 19.36
N LEU A 193 11.45 -2.91 18.23
CA LEU A 193 10.23 -2.12 17.94
C LEU A 193 9.14 -2.43 18.97
N VAL A 194 8.86 -3.70 19.24
CA VAL A 194 7.86 -4.13 20.20
C VAL A 194 8.17 -3.58 21.59
N GLU A 195 9.42 -3.73 22.07
CA GLU A 195 9.84 -3.18 23.35
C GLU A 195 9.70 -1.66 23.41
N TYR A 196 10.09 -0.96 22.35
CA TYR A 196 9.97 0.48 22.27
C TYR A 196 8.51 0.95 22.30
N VAL A 197 7.65 0.36 21.47
CA VAL A 197 6.23 0.73 21.40
C VAL A 197 5.50 0.38 22.69
N SER A 198 5.79 -0.77 23.33
CA SER A 198 5.23 -1.12 24.65
C SER A 198 5.57 -0.06 25.72
N ARG A 199 6.82 0.42 25.73
CA ARG A 199 7.22 1.51 26.65
C ARG A 199 6.47 2.81 26.35
N VAL A 200 6.29 3.16 25.08
CA VAL A 200 5.53 4.36 24.68
C VAL A 200 4.06 4.22 25.08
N ILE A 201 3.44 3.07 24.86
CA ILE A 201 2.05 2.80 25.30
C ILE A 201 1.91 2.96 26.82
N ALA A 202 2.84 2.39 27.59
CA ALA A 202 2.83 2.49 29.04
C ALA A 202 2.99 3.95 29.53
N ASP A 203 3.83 4.73 28.84
CA ASP A 203 4.02 6.17 29.11
C ASP A 203 2.74 6.98 28.79
N ARG A 204 2.10 6.73 27.64
CA ARG A 204 0.86 7.40 27.22
C ARG A 204 -0.35 7.06 28.07
N ARG A 205 -0.38 5.88 28.70
CA ARG A 205 -1.39 5.55 29.72
C ARG A 205 -1.27 6.44 30.96
N LYS A 206 -0.05 6.85 31.33
CA LYS A 206 0.21 7.71 32.51
C LYS A 206 0.12 9.19 32.15
N GLN A 207 0.64 9.56 30.97
CA GLN A 207 0.74 10.94 30.49
C GLN A 207 0.28 11.01 29.02
N PRO A 208 -1.03 11.15 28.77
CA PRO A 208 -1.56 11.32 27.42
C PRO A 208 -0.96 12.54 26.71
N ARG A 209 -0.72 12.42 25.40
CA ARG A 209 -0.25 13.50 24.50
C ARG A 209 -1.18 13.62 23.30
N ASP A 210 -0.97 14.65 22.48
CA ASP A 210 -1.70 14.77 21.20
C ASP A 210 -1.04 13.92 20.10
N ASP A 211 -1.06 12.59 20.30
CA ASP A 211 -0.53 11.61 19.34
C ASP A 211 -1.50 10.43 19.14
N LEU A 212 -1.24 9.62 18.11
CA LEU A 212 -2.09 8.49 17.76
C LEU A 212 -2.09 7.42 18.87
N ILE A 213 -0.94 7.16 19.50
CA ILE A 213 -0.86 6.15 20.59
C ILE A 213 -1.75 6.56 21.75
N SER A 214 -1.74 7.83 22.16
CA SER A 214 -2.66 8.35 23.19
C SER A 214 -4.12 8.19 22.80
N ARG A 215 -4.47 8.45 21.53
CA ARG A 215 -5.83 8.25 21.01
C ARG A 215 -6.24 6.77 20.98
N LEU A 216 -5.32 5.86 20.62
CA LEU A 216 -5.57 4.41 20.66
C LEU A 216 -5.77 3.91 22.10
N VAL A 217 -4.94 4.40 23.05
CA VAL A 217 -5.08 4.09 24.49
C VAL A 217 -6.42 4.56 25.04
N ALA A 218 -6.90 5.73 24.60
CA ALA A 218 -8.18 6.30 25.02
C ALA A 218 -9.39 5.74 24.28
N ALA A 219 -9.18 5.04 23.16
CA ALA A 219 -10.27 4.53 22.33
C ALA A 219 -11.09 3.48 23.09
N GLU A 220 -12.39 3.72 23.19
CA GLU A 220 -13.36 2.83 23.83
C GLU A 220 -14.63 2.76 23.00
N GLU A 221 -15.20 1.58 22.89
CA GLU A 221 -16.48 1.33 22.22
C GLU A 221 -17.27 0.32 23.03
N SER A 222 -18.46 0.72 23.54
CA SER A 222 -19.35 -0.15 24.31
C SER A 222 -18.66 -0.89 25.46
N GLY A 223 -17.78 -0.18 26.21
CA GLY A 223 -16.99 -0.76 27.30
C GLY A 223 -15.77 -1.58 26.88
N GLN A 224 -15.52 -1.70 25.56
CA GLN A 224 -14.36 -2.42 25.03
C GLN A 224 -13.22 -1.46 24.65
N LYS A 225 -11.99 -1.87 24.97
CA LYS A 225 -10.75 -1.17 24.64
C LYS A 225 -9.83 -2.10 23.84
N LEU A 226 -8.82 -1.51 23.18
CA LEU A 226 -7.75 -2.30 22.60
C LEU A 226 -6.88 -2.92 23.71
N SER A 227 -6.60 -4.22 23.59
CA SER A 227 -5.54 -4.85 24.39
C SER A 227 -4.16 -4.32 24.00
N GLU A 228 -3.13 -4.64 24.79
CA GLU A 228 -1.76 -4.23 24.45
C GLU A 228 -1.28 -4.89 23.15
N ASP A 229 -1.56 -6.18 22.96
CA ASP A 229 -1.23 -6.89 21.75
C ASP A 229 -1.95 -6.30 20.52
N GLU A 230 -3.22 -5.93 20.65
CA GLU A 230 -3.97 -5.27 19.57
C GLU A 230 -3.43 -3.87 19.24
N MET A 231 -2.96 -3.13 20.24
CA MET A 231 -2.29 -1.85 20.02
C MET A 231 -0.94 -2.05 19.31
N LEU A 232 -0.13 -3.00 19.77
CA LEU A 232 1.15 -3.35 19.13
C LEU A 232 0.95 -3.79 17.69
N GLY A 233 -0.01 -4.70 17.44
CA GLY A 233 -0.38 -5.12 16.10
C GLY A 233 -0.87 -3.97 15.20
N THR A 234 -1.64 -3.05 15.77
CA THR A 234 -2.11 -1.86 15.04
C THR A 234 -0.94 -0.94 14.67
N VAL A 235 -0.03 -0.66 15.59
CA VAL A 235 1.15 0.19 15.32
C VAL A 235 2.06 -0.48 14.28
N ALA A 236 2.34 -1.77 14.42
CA ALA A 236 3.14 -2.53 13.45
C ALA A 236 2.48 -2.55 12.06
N LEU A 237 1.16 -2.75 11.99
CA LEU A 237 0.41 -2.71 10.74
C LEU A 237 0.51 -1.33 10.07
N LEU A 238 0.34 -0.24 10.82
CA LEU A 238 0.43 1.13 10.29
C LEU A 238 1.84 1.42 9.74
N LEU A 239 2.88 0.96 10.45
CA LEU A 239 4.26 1.14 10.04
C LEU A 239 4.55 0.44 8.71
N VAL A 240 4.13 -0.81 8.58
CA VAL A 240 4.42 -1.62 7.38
C VAL A 240 3.53 -1.19 6.21
N ALA A 241 2.21 -1.12 6.42
CA ALA A 241 1.27 -0.85 5.34
C ALA A 241 1.33 0.58 4.82
N GLY A 242 1.72 1.55 5.66
CA GLY A 242 1.74 2.97 5.30
C GLY A 242 3.01 3.41 4.59
N ASN A 243 4.13 2.72 4.78
CA ASN A 243 5.43 3.15 4.27
C ASN A 243 5.61 2.82 2.78
N GLU A 244 5.74 1.55 2.43
CA GLU A 244 6.09 1.10 1.08
C GLU A 244 5.06 1.55 0.04
N THR A 245 3.77 1.43 0.38
CA THR A 245 2.69 1.78 -0.55
C THR A 245 2.67 3.27 -0.89
N THR A 246 2.88 4.14 0.09
CA THR A 246 2.93 5.60 -0.15
C THR A 246 4.20 6.00 -0.89
N ALA A 247 5.34 5.38 -0.57
CA ALA A 247 6.58 5.58 -1.32
C ALA A 247 6.42 5.23 -2.80
N HIS A 248 5.75 4.11 -3.09
CA HIS A 248 5.47 3.71 -4.47
C HIS A 248 4.41 4.58 -5.15
N LEU A 249 3.42 5.10 -4.43
CA LEU A 249 2.50 6.10 -4.99
C LEU A 249 3.28 7.34 -5.48
N VAL A 250 4.20 7.87 -4.67
CA VAL A 250 4.98 9.04 -5.05
C VAL A 250 5.94 8.74 -6.20
N SER A 251 6.71 7.65 -6.11
CA SER A 251 7.73 7.32 -7.10
C SER A 251 7.13 6.89 -8.45
N SER A 252 6.15 5.97 -8.45
CA SER A 252 5.50 5.49 -9.68
C SER A 252 4.57 6.53 -10.27
N GLY A 253 3.90 7.34 -9.43
CA GLY A 253 3.08 8.48 -9.88
C GLY A 253 3.92 9.56 -10.57
N MET A 254 5.09 9.90 -10.03
CA MET A 254 6.02 10.81 -10.69
C MET A 254 6.57 10.24 -11.98
N LEU A 255 6.88 8.96 -12.04
CA LEU A 255 7.27 8.31 -13.30
C LEU A 255 6.16 8.40 -14.35
N ALA A 256 4.90 8.20 -13.96
CA ALA A 256 3.76 8.35 -14.86
C ALA A 256 3.66 9.78 -15.42
N LEU A 257 3.83 10.82 -14.59
CA LEU A 257 3.87 12.20 -15.05
C LEU A 257 5.04 12.48 -15.99
N LEU A 258 6.24 12.01 -15.66
CA LEU A 258 7.44 12.22 -16.47
C LEU A 258 7.38 11.52 -17.84
N ARG A 259 6.62 10.44 -17.95
CA ARG A 259 6.34 9.72 -19.21
C ARG A 259 5.19 10.34 -20.01
N ASN A 260 4.39 11.23 -19.39
CA ASN A 260 3.28 11.94 -20.00
C ASN A 260 3.47 13.47 -19.79
N PRO A 261 4.42 14.09 -20.51
CA PRO A 261 4.81 15.46 -20.27
C PRO A 261 3.68 16.48 -20.48
N GLU A 262 2.72 16.20 -21.35
CA GLU A 262 1.52 17.03 -21.54
C GLU A 262 0.61 17.02 -20.30
N GLN A 263 0.49 15.86 -19.62
CA GLN A 263 -0.29 15.75 -18.39
C GLN A 263 0.44 16.45 -17.22
N MET A 264 1.76 16.36 -17.19
CA MET A 264 2.57 17.08 -16.23
C MET A 264 2.49 18.60 -16.42
N ALA A 265 2.51 19.09 -17.67
CA ALA A 265 2.33 20.51 -18.00
C ALA A 265 0.94 20.99 -17.55
N ARG A 266 -0.11 20.25 -17.92
CA ARG A 266 -1.48 20.56 -17.48
C ARG A 266 -1.62 20.64 -15.97
N LEU A 267 -1.01 19.69 -15.22
CA LEU A 267 -1.07 19.72 -13.75
C LEU A 267 -0.34 20.93 -13.15
N ARG A 268 0.71 21.45 -13.81
CA ARG A 268 1.40 22.69 -13.42
C ARG A 268 0.57 23.95 -13.69
N GLU A 269 -0.14 23.98 -14.81
CA GLU A 269 -1.02 25.08 -15.20
C GLU A 269 -2.28 25.11 -14.33
N GLU A 270 -2.80 23.93 -13.95
CA GLU A 270 -4.01 23.76 -13.17
C GLU A 270 -3.73 22.94 -11.87
N PRO A 271 -3.08 23.52 -10.84
CA PRO A 271 -2.76 22.80 -9.59
C PRO A 271 -3.99 22.28 -8.84
N SER A 272 -5.17 22.81 -9.11
CA SER A 272 -6.46 22.32 -8.58
C SER A 272 -6.80 20.89 -9.02
N LEU A 273 -6.19 20.39 -10.09
CA LEU A 273 -6.30 19.00 -10.56
C LEU A 273 -5.51 18.00 -9.69
N LEU A 274 -4.67 18.47 -8.77
CA LEU A 274 -3.79 17.59 -8.00
C LEU A 274 -4.52 16.47 -7.26
N PRO A 275 -5.69 16.69 -6.61
CA PRO A 275 -6.46 15.58 -6.03
C PRO A 275 -6.88 14.52 -7.06
N SER A 276 -7.39 14.94 -8.21
CA SER A 276 -7.75 14.03 -9.32
C SER A 276 -6.54 13.29 -9.89
N ALA A 277 -5.41 13.99 -10.02
CA ALA A 277 -4.16 13.41 -10.49
C ALA A 277 -3.65 12.30 -9.55
N ILE A 278 -3.78 12.46 -8.23
CA ILE A 278 -3.41 11.42 -7.26
C ILE A 278 -4.31 10.19 -7.39
N ASP A 279 -5.63 10.36 -7.54
CA ASP A 279 -6.53 9.23 -7.75
C ASP A 279 -6.26 8.55 -9.11
N GLU A 280 -5.92 9.30 -10.15
CA GLU A 280 -5.48 8.72 -11.43
C GLU A 280 -4.14 7.97 -11.33
N MET A 281 -3.17 8.46 -10.56
CA MET A 281 -1.93 7.72 -10.29
C MET A 281 -2.20 6.40 -9.58
N LEU A 282 -3.10 6.40 -8.60
CA LEU A 282 -3.54 5.22 -7.87
C LEU A 282 -4.26 4.22 -8.80
N ARG A 283 -5.13 4.70 -9.68
CA ARG A 283 -5.79 3.86 -10.70
C ARG A 283 -4.76 3.29 -11.67
N TYR A 284 -3.91 4.16 -12.24
CA TYR A 284 -3.03 3.84 -13.37
C TYR A 284 -1.82 2.99 -12.96
N THR A 285 -1.21 3.28 -11.81
CA THR A 285 0.02 2.61 -11.35
C THR A 285 0.03 2.39 -9.84
N GLY A 286 -1.14 2.14 -9.24
CA GLY A 286 -1.27 1.90 -7.81
C GLY A 286 -0.35 0.77 -7.32
N PRO A 287 0.22 0.90 -6.13
CA PRO A 287 1.23 -0.01 -5.61
C PRO A 287 0.70 -1.41 -5.27
N VAL A 288 -0.55 -1.52 -4.81
CA VAL A 288 -1.16 -2.79 -4.42
C VAL A 288 -1.84 -3.41 -5.63
N HIS A 289 -1.27 -4.51 -6.13
CA HIS A 289 -1.74 -5.18 -7.33
C HIS A 289 -2.75 -6.26 -7.08
N THR A 290 -2.66 -6.93 -5.91
CA THR A 290 -3.53 -8.06 -5.61
C THR A 290 -4.10 -8.01 -4.21
N THR A 291 -5.26 -8.63 -4.06
CA THR A 291 -5.84 -8.98 -2.77
C THR A 291 -6.22 -10.45 -2.78
N ARG A 292 -6.32 -11.06 -1.60
CA ARG A 292 -6.68 -12.45 -1.46
C ARG A 292 -7.88 -12.61 -0.53
N ARG A 293 -8.81 -13.48 -0.90
CA ARG A 293 -9.94 -13.89 -0.09
C ARG A 293 -10.08 -15.41 -0.10
N THR A 294 -10.82 -15.94 0.85
CA THR A 294 -11.24 -17.35 0.90
C THR A 294 -12.77 -17.39 0.88
N ALA A 295 -13.35 -18.22 0.01
CA ALA A 295 -14.78 -18.44 -0.02
C ALA A 295 -15.22 -19.16 1.26
N ARG A 296 -16.19 -18.59 1.98
CA ARG A 296 -16.72 -19.14 3.24
C ARG A 296 -17.83 -20.16 3.01
N GLU A 297 -18.47 -20.08 1.86
CA GLU A 297 -19.52 -20.98 1.36
C GLU A 297 -19.36 -21.12 -0.15
N ASP A 298 -20.15 -21.99 -0.78
CA ASP A 298 -20.20 -22.06 -2.22
C ASP A 298 -20.81 -20.78 -2.79
N VAL A 299 -20.11 -20.15 -3.72
CA VAL A 299 -20.50 -18.84 -4.26
C VAL A 299 -20.25 -18.76 -5.76
N ARG A 300 -21.19 -18.16 -6.49
CA ARG A 300 -21.01 -17.80 -7.89
C ARG A 300 -20.43 -16.40 -8.02
N LEU A 301 -19.33 -16.27 -8.77
CA LEU A 301 -18.71 -14.99 -9.12
C LEU A 301 -18.49 -14.92 -10.63
N GLY A 302 -19.19 -14.03 -11.31
CA GLY A 302 -19.31 -14.06 -12.78
C GLY A 302 -19.87 -15.42 -13.23
N ASP A 303 -19.17 -16.09 -14.12
CA ASP A 303 -19.55 -17.43 -14.61
C ASP A 303 -18.90 -18.58 -13.82
N ALA A 304 -18.09 -18.28 -12.82
CA ALA A 304 -17.39 -19.28 -12.02
C ALA A 304 -18.21 -19.72 -10.79
N ASN A 305 -18.21 -21.02 -10.52
CA ASN A 305 -18.71 -21.59 -9.26
C ASN A 305 -17.50 -21.87 -8.37
N ILE A 306 -17.37 -21.12 -7.29
CA ILE A 306 -16.27 -21.18 -6.34
C ILE A 306 -16.76 -21.93 -5.11
N SER A 307 -16.08 -23.01 -4.76
CA SER A 307 -16.47 -23.83 -3.61
C SER A 307 -15.92 -23.26 -2.30
N ARG A 308 -16.61 -23.55 -1.21
CA ARG A 308 -16.17 -23.21 0.14
C ARG A 308 -14.72 -23.66 0.39
N GLY A 309 -13.91 -22.74 0.92
CA GLY A 309 -12.49 -22.97 1.25
C GLY A 309 -11.53 -22.70 0.09
N GLU A 310 -12.04 -22.44 -1.11
CA GLU A 310 -11.18 -22.07 -2.24
C GLU A 310 -10.64 -20.64 -2.09
N VAL A 311 -9.40 -20.47 -2.55
CA VAL A 311 -8.69 -19.18 -2.51
C VAL A 311 -8.97 -18.41 -3.79
N VAL A 312 -9.33 -17.15 -3.62
CA VAL A 312 -9.64 -16.20 -4.69
C VAL A 312 -8.70 -15.01 -4.61
N VAL A 313 -8.01 -14.73 -5.69
CA VAL A 313 -7.06 -13.62 -5.81
C VAL A 313 -7.65 -12.58 -6.75
N GLY A 314 -8.03 -11.43 -6.23
CA GLY A 314 -8.45 -10.28 -7.01
C GLY A 314 -7.24 -9.48 -7.48
N ILE A 315 -7.16 -9.23 -8.79
CA ILE A 315 -6.10 -8.43 -9.40
C ILE A 315 -6.58 -6.98 -9.51
N LEU A 316 -6.35 -6.20 -8.43
CA LEU A 316 -6.79 -4.80 -8.32
C LEU A 316 -6.23 -3.94 -9.47
N ALA A 317 -4.98 -4.17 -9.84
CA ALA A 317 -4.32 -3.45 -10.93
C ALA A 317 -4.98 -3.74 -12.29
N ALA A 318 -5.47 -4.96 -12.53
CA ALA A 318 -6.23 -5.30 -13.74
C ALA A 318 -7.62 -4.64 -13.74
N ALA A 319 -8.32 -4.69 -12.60
CA ALA A 319 -9.63 -4.06 -12.42
C ALA A 319 -9.57 -2.54 -12.64
N ASN A 320 -8.53 -1.88 -12.13
CA ASN A 320 -8.30 -0.44 -12.34
C ASN A 320 -7.99 -0.06 -13.79
N ARG A 321 -7.72 -1.03 -14.66
CA ARG A 321 -7.54 -0.85 -16.10
C ARG A 321 -8.54 -1.68 -16.93
N ASP A 322 -9.72 -1.93 -16.37
CA ASP A 322 -10.78 -2.62 -17.08
C ASP A 322 -11.46 -1.67 -18.09
N PRO A 323 -11.49 -1.98 -19.40
CA PRO A 323 -12.12 -1.16 -20.43
C PRO A 323 -13.65 -1.10 -20.30
N GLU A 324 -14.28 -2.05 -19.62
CA GLU A 324 -15.71 -1.98 -19.32
C GLU A 324 -16.04 -0.94 -18.24
N LYS A 325 -15.06 -0.59 -17.39
CA LYS A 325 -15.20 0.42 -16.35
C LYS A 325 -14.67 1.78 -16.76
N TYR A 326 -13.51 1.82 -17.42
CA TYR A 326 -12.81 3.05 -17.76
C TYR A 326 -12.59 3.15 -19.26
N ALA A 327 -13.07 4.24 -19.88
CA ALA A 327 -12.74 4.56 -21.26
C ALA A 327 -11.22 4.82 -21.38
N ASP A 328 -10.58 4.23 -22.40
CA ASP A 328 -9.13 4.32 -22.62
C ASP A 328 -8.33 4.05 -21.33
N PRO A 329 -8.47 2.85 -20.70
CA PRO A 329 -7.96 2.59 -19.35
C PRO A 329 -6.44 2.66 -19.27
N ASP A 330 -5.74 2.47 -20.39
CA ASP A 330 -4.28 2.53 -20.50
C ASP A 330 -3.76 3.94 -20.78
N ARG A 331 -4.63 4.94 -20.94
CA ARG A 331 -4.27 6.35 -21.03
C ARG A 331 -4.21 6.95 -19.63
N PHE A 332 -3.07 7.59 -19.30
CA PHE A 332 -2.92 8.38 -18.08
C PHE A 332 -3.50 9.78 -18.28
N GLU A 333 -4.43 10.21 -17.41
CA GLU A 333 -5.13 11.48 -17.56
C GLU A 333 -5.40 12.12 -16.19
N VAL A 334 -4.68 13.19 -15.85
CA VAL A 334 -4.74 13.84 -14.54
C VAL A 334 -6.11 14.40 -14.15
N ALA A 335 -6.99 14.64 -15.12
CA ALA A 335 -8.35 15.14 -14.91
C ALA A 335 -9.44 14.05 -15.02
N ARG A 336 -9.08 12.76 -15.04
CA ARG A 336 -10.06 11.66 -15.17
C ARG A 336 -11.07 11.60 -14.02
N ASN A 337 -10.71 12.09 -12.83
CA ASN A 337 -11.53 12.03 -11.61
C ASN A 337 -11.98 10.60 -11.25
N ALA A 338 -11.03 9.66 -11.34
CA ALA A 338 -11.26 8.22 -11.11
C ALA A 338 -11.34 7.89 -9.62
N THR A 339 -12.29 8.47 -8.89
CA THR A 339 -12.43 8.31 -7.42
C THR A 339 -12.94 6.92 -7.01
N ASP A 340 -13.47 6.15 -7.96
CA ASP A 340 -14.04 4.82 -7.81
C ASP A 340 -13.03 3.68 -8.08
N HIS A 341 -11.73 4.00 -8.20
CA HIS A 341 -10.70 2.97 -8.35
C HIS A 341 -10.60 2.08 -7.11
N VAL A 342 -10.24 0.82 -7.32
CA VAL A 342 -10.06 -0.16 -6.22
C VAL A 342 -8.63 -0.28 -5.69
N ALA A 343 -7.77 0.71 -5.93
CA ALA A 343 -6.38 0.70 -5.43
C ALA A 343 -6.28 0.71 -3.90
N PHE A 344 -7.29 1.21 -3.21
CA PHE A 344 -7.42 1.16 -1.75
C PHE A 344 -8.29 -0.01 -1.25
N GLY A 345 -8.63 -0.96 -2.13
CA GLY A 345 -9.64 -1.95 -1.83
C GLY A 345 -11.04 -1.36 -1.79
N ASP A 346 -11.97 -2.13 -1.22
CA ASP A 346 -13.37 -1.74 -1.00
C ASP A 346 -13.95 -2.50 0.19
N GLY A 347 -15.21 -2.21 0.57
CA GLY A 347 -15.93 -2.89 1.66
C GLY A 347 -15.33 -2.64 3.04
N ILE A 348 -15.44 -3.63 3.90
CA ILE A 348 -15.04 -3.52 5.32
C ILE A 348 -13.53 -3.33 5.49
N HIS A 349 -12.72 -3.80 4.55
CA HIS A 349 -11.26 -3.65 4.54
C HIS A 349 -10.76 -2.45 3.72
N PHE A 350 -11.62 -1.55 3.27
CA PHE A 350 -11.20 -0.32 2.61
C PHE A 350 -10.05 0.34 3.39
N CYS A 351 -9.00 0.78 2.70
CA CYS A 351 -7.76 1.27 3.32
C CYS A 351 -8.01 2.34 4.40
N LEU A 352 -7.57 2.08 5.63
CA LEU A 352 -7.67 3.03 6.74
C LEU A 352 -6.87 4.30 6.45
N GLY A 353 -5.70 4.17 5.82
CA GLY A 353 -4.76 5.24 5.49
C GLY A 353 -5.08 6.00 4.20
N ALA A 354 -6.18 5.70 3.48
CA ALA A 354 -6.46 6.27 2.17
C ALA A 354 -6.42 7.81 2.13
N ALA A 355 -6.96 8.46 3.17
CA ALA A 355 -6.92 9.93 3.27
C ALA A 355 -5.49 10.45 3.50
N LEU A 356 -4.68 9.75 4.28
CA LEU A 356 -3.29 10.13 4.55
C LEU A 356 -2.42 9.93 3.31
N ALA A 357 -2.51 8.80 2.64
CA ALA A 357 -1.76 8.51 1.42
C ALA A 357 -2.05 9.54 0.31
N ARG A 358 -3.33 9.91 0.13
CA ARG A 358 -3.72 10.99 -0.79
C ARG A 358 -3.11 12.33 -0.39
N LEU A 359 -3.13 12.66 0.89
CA LEU A 359 -2.58 13.91 1.41
C LEU A 359 -1.07 13.98 1.21
N GLU A 360 -0.35 12.91 1.56
CA GLU A 360 1.10 12.81 1.36
C GLU A 360 1.47 12.91 -0.13
N GLY A 361 0.76 12.17 -1.00
CA GLY A 361 0.95 12.26 -2.45
C GLY A 361 0.72 13.67 -2.99
N GLN A 362 -0.37 14.33 -2.58
CA GLN A 362 -0.65 15.71 -2.98
C GLN A 362 0.45 16.69 -2.56
N VAL A 363 0.87 16.64 -1.28
CA VAL A 363 1.89 17.54 -0.77
C VAL A 363 3.24 17.27 -1.41
N ALA A 364 3.65 16.00 -1.49
CA ALA A 364 4.94 15.61 -2.07
C ALA A 364 5.05 15.99 -3.54
N ILE A 365 4.10 15.56 -4.37
CA ILE A 365 4.12 15.76 -5.82
C ILE A 365 3.89 17.24 -6.13
N GLY A 366 2.93 17.90 -5.48
CA GLY A 366 2.67 19.31 -5.70
C GLY A 366 3.88 20.20 -5.39
N THR A 367 4.54 19.96 -4.24
CA THR A 367 5.73 20.73 -3.85
C THR A 367 6.93 20.43 -4.76
N LEU A 368 7.12 19.14 -5.14
CA LEU A 368 8.19 18.76 -6.06
C LEU A 368 8.04 19.46 -7.42
N LEU A 369 6.84 19.46 -8.01
CA LEU A 369 6.57 20.10 -9.29
C LEU A 369 6.74 21.62 -9.24
N ALA A 370 6.38 22.25 -8.11
CA ALA A 370 6.54 23.69 -7.92
C ALA A 370 8.01 24.10 -7.76
N ARG A 371 8.80 23.31 -7.02
CA ARG A 371 10.21 23.64 -6.73
C ARG A 371 11.17 23.25 -7.85
N PHE A 372 10.81 22.26 -8.68
CA PHE A 372 11.66 21.75 -9.76
C PHE A 372 10.92 21.83 -11.12
N PRO A 373 10.81 23.02 -11.73
CA PRO A 373 10.03 23.23 -12.95
C PRO A 373 10.56 22.44 -14.16
N ASN A 374 11.88 22.19 -14.20
CA ASN A 374 12.56 21.52 -15.32
C ASN A 374 12.93 20.07 -15.04
N LEU A 375 12.19 19.41 -14.14
CA LEU A 375 12.45 18.03 -13.73
C LEU A 375 12.31 17.06 -14.90
N ARG A 376 13.32 16.21 -15.12
CA ARG A 376 13.37 15.20 -16.17
C ARG A 376 13.99 13.90 -15.66
N LEU A 377 13.64 12.78 -16.32
CA LEU A 377 14.35 11.51 -16.10
C LEU A 377 15.82 11.65 -16.54
N ARG A 378 16.73 11.15 -15.71
CA ARG A 378 18.15 11.05 -16.09
C ARG A 378 18.38 9.92 -17.09
N HIS A 379 17.73 8.77 -16.87
CA HIS A 379 17.74 7.59 -17.74
C HIS A 379 16.29 7.12 -17.92
N ASN A 380 15.99 6.52 -19.07
CA ASN A 380 14.63 6.07 -19.39
C ASN A 380 14.19 4.81 -18.62
N GLU A 381 15.09 4.17 -17.89
CA GLU A 381 14.82 2.91 -17.20
C GLU A 381 14.89 3.11 -15.68
N PRO A 382 13.73 3.25 -15.01
CA PRO A 382 13.65 3.17 -13.54
C PRO A 382 13.93 1.74 -13.08
N GLU A 383 14.42 1.59 -11.86
CA GLU A 383 14.48 0.28 -11.22
C GLU A 383 13.13 -0.02 -10.59
N TRP A 384 12.59 -1.19 -10.91
CA TRP A 384 11.35 -1.70 -10.34
C TRP A 384 11.65 -2.77 -9.30
N GLY A 385 10.82 -2.83 -8.26
CA GLY A 385 10.93 -3.84 -7.21
C GLY A 385 9.58 -4.16 -6.59
N GLY A 386 9.64 -4.98 -5.55
CA GLY A 386 8.48 -5.46 -4.82
C GLY A 386 8.12 -6.91 -5.15
N THR A 387 6.87 -7.24 -4.94
CA THR A 387 6.30 -8.58 -5.12
C THR A 387 5.15 -8.55 -6.12
N PHE A 388 4.55 -9.71 -6.39
CA PHE A 388 3.29 -9.77 -7.17
C PHE A 388 2.13 -9.02 -6.47
N ALA A 389 2.16 -8.89 -5.15
CA ALA A 389 1.12 -8.20 -4.39
C ALA A 389 1.37 -6.69 -4.29
N ILE A 390 2.61 -6.28 -4.08
CA ILE A 390 2.99 -4.87 -3.93
C ILE A 390 4.19 -4.62 -4.82
N ARG A 391 4.09 -3.67 -5.73
CA ARG A 391 5.16 -3.29 -6.63
C ARG A 391 5.27 -1.79 -6.82
N GLY A 392 6.44 -1.33 -7.18
CA GLY A 392 6.66 0.08 -7.53
C GLY A 392 8.08 0.37 -7.95
N VAL A 393 8.33 1.63 -8.19
CA VAL A 393 9.66 2.12 -8.55
C VAL A 393 10.51 2.21 -7.29
N THR A 394 11.64 1.48 -7.27
CA THR A 394 12.58 1.43 -6.14
C THR A 394 13.78 2.36 -6.34
N ARG A 395 14.01 2.83 -7.56
CA ARG A 395 14.99 3.86 -7.88
C ARG A 395 14.50 4.72 -9.05
N LEU A 396 14.48 6.03 -8.87
CA LEU A 396 14.08 7.00 -9.89
C LEU A 396 15.04 8.18 -9.92
N ARG A 397 16.06 8.07 -10.79
CA ARG A 397 17.06 9.13 -10.95
C ARG A 397 16.53 10.27 -11.81
N LEU A 398 16.50 11.45 -11.22
CA LEU A 398 16.01 12.68 -11.83
C LEU A 398 17.14 13.68 -11.99
N ARG A 399 17.00 14.55 -12.98
CA ARG A 399 17.83 15.75 -13.14
C ARG A 399 16.96 16.99 -13.10
N SER A 400 17.45 17.99 -12.41
CA SER A 400 16.92 19.35 -12.43
C SER A 400 17.87 20.21 -13.28
N VAL A 401 17.37 20.74 -14.39
CA VAL A 401 18.17 21.55 -15.35
C VAL A 401 17.75 23.00 -15.25
#